data_8de28f12d6623e0fc558b4a82cce1bfe
#
_entry.id   8de28f12d6623e0fc558b4a82cce1bfe
#
_cell.length_a   1.000
_cell.length_b   1.000
_cell.length_c   1.000
_cell.angle_alpha   90.00
_cell.angle_beta   90.00
_cell.angle_gamma   90.00
#
_symmetry.space_group_name_H-M   'P 1'
#
loop_
_entity.id
_entity.type
_entity.pdbx_description
1 polymer ?
#
loop_
_entity_poly.entity_id
_entity_poly.type
_entity_poly.pdbx_seq_one_letter_code
_entity_poly.pdbx_strand_id
1 'polypeptide(L)'
;MKKIYLILCVLFCACSNSSKIDLQINNKVIIPKIYNVKKSNTVIVIDGIADEKSWKDAQFTDDFIDIEGYKIPSQKTNAKMLWDEKYLYVYAKLFEDHIWGDITQRDEVIYYNNDFEIFINPNDHVFNYGEIEINALGTEWDLLLTKPYRLGGKADSSWNINGLKSAIHIDGTLNDSNDIDNYWTVEMAIPLEEIIKLSKKQKRVSVSDVWRINFSRVNWDFDIINGKYSRKKENDKYLPEYNWVWSPQGKINMHIPENWGYLIFNDYEIDNHSLKTDLELEHTLYAVFREVKFGYLKYLNNEEEGTYVEFESEKINGKTIFSNFLKTKDGFTISTNFKMGVLEYSIDQSGLIKRNEI
;
A
#
# COMPACT_ATOMS: atom_id res chain seq x y z
N MET A 1 68.79 24.67 -34.57
CA MET A 1 67.53 24.21 -35.15
C MET A 1 66.72 23.55 -34.02
N LYS A 2 65.73 24.24 -33.47
CA LYS A 2 64.82 23.72 -32.42
C LYS A 2 63.63 23.10 -33.11
N LYS A 3 63.42 21.79 -32.91
CA LYS A 3 62.21 21.07 -33.38
C LYS A 3 61.07 21.35 -32.41
N ILE A 4 60.03 22.03 -32.92
CA ILE A 4 58.77 22.21 -32.20
C ILE A 4 57.89 20.99 -32.47
N TYR A 5 57.57 20.20 -31.44
CA TYR A 5 56.56 19.14 -31.51
C TYR A 5 55.19 19.74 -31.23
N LEU A 6 54.35 19.74 -32.25
CA LEU A 6 52.94 20.15 -32.13
C LEU A 6 52.21 18.95 -31.55
N ILE A 7 51.78 19.06 -30.28
CA ILE A 7 50.89 18.06 -29.67
C ILE A 7 49.47 18.36 -30.10
N LEU A 8 48.92 17.57 -30.97
CA LEU A 8 47.54 17.62 -31.42
C LEU A 8 46.67 16.95 -30.31
N CYS A 9 46.06 17.74 -29.42
CA CYS A 9 45.02 17.26 -28.51
C CYS A 9 43.76 16.97 -29.32
N VAL A 10 43.48 15.71 -29.61
CA VAL A 10 42.22 15.29 -30.15
C VAL A 10 41.23 15.24 -28.97
N LEU A 11 40.41 16.28 -28.85
CA LEU A 11 39.22 16.26 -27.97
C LEU A 11 38.23 15.26 -28.56
N PHE A 12 38.16 14.09 -27.97
CA PHE A 12 37.02 13.21 -28.18
C PHE A 12 35.80 13.85 -27.49
N CYS A 13 35.02 14.59 -28.25
CA CYS A 13 33.63 14.87 -27.87
C CYS A 13 32.85 13.53 -27.94
N ALA A 14 32.76 12.84 -26.83
CA ALA A 14 31.77 11.79 -26.69
C ALA A 14 30.38 12.48 -26.71
N CYS A 15 29.77 12.54 -27.90
CA CYS A 15 28.35 12.82 -28.00
C CYS A 15 27.63 11.66 -27.33
N SER A 16 27.24 11.82 -26.06
CA SER A 16 26.22 10.95 -25.48
C SER A 16 24.94 11.19 -26.26
N ASN A 17 24.51 10.20 -27.04
CA ASN A 17 23.18 10.20 -27.63
C ASN A 17 22.16 10.10 -26.48
N SER A 18 21.79 11.21 -25.88
CA SER A 18 20.63 11.24 -24.98
C SER A 18 19.39 11.14 -25.85
N SER A 19 18.75 10.00 -25.85
CA SER A 19 17.43 9.86 -26.45
C SER A 19 16.38 10.43 -25.49
N LYS A 20 15.47 11.26 -26.02
CA LYS A 20 14.31 11.73 -25.26
C LYS A 20 13.12 10.83 -25.56
N ILE A 21 12.41 10.40 -24.51
CA ILE A 21 11.21 9.59 -24.60
C ILE A 21 10.04 10.34 -23.97
N ASP A 22 8.94 10.39 -24.68
CA ASP A 22 7.66 10.92 -24.16
C ASP A 22 7.09 9.95 -23.13
N LEU A 23 6.92 10.42 -21.90
CA LEU A 23 6.34 9.65 -20.80
C LEU A 23 4.82 9.73 -20.84
N GLN A 24 4.15 8.59 -20.82
CA GLN A 24 2.70 8.49 -20.75
C GLN A 24 2.28 7.88 -19.40
N ILE A 25 2.54 8.59 -18.31
CA ILE A 25 2.31 8.10 -16.95
C ILE A 25 1.33 8.94 -16.12
N ASN A 26 0.84 10.09 -16.63
CA ASN A 26 -0.05 10.98 -15.87
C ASN A 26 -1.22 10.25 -15.20
N ASN A 27 -1.86 9.33 -15.92
CA ASN A 27 -2.97 8.52 -15.41
C ASN A 27 -2.53 7.32 -14.56
N LYS A 28 -1.22 7.14 -14.36
CA LYS A 28 -0.62 6.02 -13.63
C LYS A 28 0.02 6.44 -12.32
N VAL A 29 0.10 7.75 -12.08
CA VAL A 29 0.58 8.31 -10.81
C VAL A 29 -0.59 8.33 -9.84
N ILE A 30 -0.51 7.48 -8.83
CA ILE A 30 -1.50 7.38 -7.76
C ILE A 30 -0.88 8.01 -6.53
N ILE A 31 -1.51 9.05 -6.00
CA ILE A 31 -1.13 9.65 -4.72
C ILE A 31 -1.98 9.00 -3.63
N PRO A 32 -1.38 8.22 -2.74
CA PRO A 32 -2.11 7.51 -1.70
C PRO A 32 -2.77 8.45 -0.70
N LYS A 33 -3.78 7.93 -0.02
CA LYS A 33 -4.45 8.64 1.08
C LYS A 33 -3.53 8.76 2.29
N ILE A 34 -3.82 9.72 3.17
CA ILE A 34 -3.07 9.99 4.39
C ILE A 34 -4.05 9.92 5.57
N TYR A 35 -3.67 9.20 6.63
CA TYR A 35 -4.39 9.17 7.88
C TYR A 35 -3.48 9.63 9.04
N ASN A 36 -3.89 10.68 9.73
CA ASN A 36 -3.23 11.14 10.95
C ASN A 36 -3.81 10.36 12.13
N VAL A 37 -3.07 9.39 12.64
CA VAL A 37 -3.50 8.57 13.76
C VAL A 37 -3.20 9.28 15.07
N LYS A 38 -4.26 9.55 15.84
CA LYS A 38 -4.15 10.23 17.14
C LYS A 38 -3.81 9.24 18.25
N LYS A 39 -3.08 9.72 19.24
CA LYS A 39 -2.79 8.95 20.43
C LYS A 39 -4.05 8.80 21.29
N SER A 40 -4.32 7.57 21.74
CA SER A 40 -5.42 7.32 22.68
C SER A 40 -5.10 7.93 24.05
N ASN A 41 -6.07 8.59 24.65
CA ASN A 41 -6.00 9.12 26.01
C ASN A 41 -6.85 8.32 27.01
N THR A 42 -7.47 7.24 26.54
CA THR A 42 -8.26 6.30 27.35
C THR A 42 -7.79 4.88 27.10
N VAL A 43 -8.06 4.00 28.05
CA VAL A 43 -7.87 2.56 27.82
C VAL A 43 -8.85 2.10 26.76
N ILE A 44 -8.38 1.36 25.78
CA ILE A 44 -9.22 0.73 24.76
C ILE A 44 -9.47 -0.73 25.17
N VAL A 45 -10.73 -1.12 25.16
CA VAL A 45 -11.17 -2.49 25.43
C VAL A 45 -11.53 -3.12 24.09
N ILE A 46 -10.88 -4.21 23.74
CA ILE A 46 -11.13 -4.88 22.46
C ILE A 46 -12.35 -5.78 22.61
N ASP A 47 -13.51 -5.27 22.24
CA ASP A 47 -14.80 -5.98 22.31
C ASP A 47 -15.65 -5.85 21.02
N GLY A 48 -15.10 -5.18 20.01
CA GLY A 48 -15.76 -4.93 18.72
C GLY A 48 -16.64 -3.69 18.70
N ILE A 49 -16.67 -2.91 19.77
CA ILE A 49 -17.53 -1.73 19.93
C ILE A 49 -16.66 -0.50 20.22
N ALA A 50 -16.61 0.44 19.30
CA ALA A 50 -15.78 1.66 19.43
C ALA A 50 -16.56 2.75 20.21
N ASP A 51 -16.85 2.54 21.48
CA ASP A 51 -17.67 3.45 22.30
C ASP A 51 -16.87 4.27 23.32
N GLU A 52 -15.56 3.97 23.49
CA GLU A 52 -14.70 4.78 24.34
C GLU A 52 -14.54 6.20 23.81
N LYS A 53 -14.22 7.11 24.71
CA LYS A 53 -14.06 8.52 24.37
C LYS A 53 -13.02 8.73 23.25
N SER A 54 -11.87 8.06 23.30
CA SER A 54 -10.85 8.18 22.26
C SER A 54 -11.37 7.73 20.90
N TRP A 55 -12.18 6.67 20.84
CA TRP A 55 -12.81 6.21 19.60
C TRP A 55 -13.86 7.19 19.05
N LYS A 56 -14.61 7.87 19.94
CA LYS A 56 -15.58 8.90 19.53
C LYS A 56 -14.90 10.12 18.92
N ASP A 57 -13.68 10.42 19.36
CA ASP A 57 -12.87 11.55 18.89
C ASP A 57 -12.03 11.19 17.65
N ALA A 58 -11.90 9.90 17.31
CA ALA A 58 -11.19 9.43 16.13
C ALA A 58 -12.04 9.59 14.85
N GLN A 59 -11.44 10.14 13.81
CA GLN A 59 -12.10 10.32 12.52
C GLN A 59 -12.13 9.02 11.73
N PHE A 60 -13.25 8.69 11.11
CA PHE A 60 -13.28 7.62 10.12
C PHE A 60 -12.49 8.03 8.86
N THR A 61 -11.93 7.02 8.17
CA THR A 61 -11.49 7.18 6.79
C THR A 61 -12.67 7.57 5.91
N ASP A 62 -12.38 8.03 4.68
CA ASP A 62 -13.40 7.99 3.64
C ASP A 62 -13.91 6.56 3.47
N ASP A 63 -15.13 6.43 2.94
CA ASP A 63 -15.65 5.14 2.54
C ASP A 63 -14.72 4.47 1.54
N PHE A 64 -14.61 3.15 1.64
CA PHE A 64 -13.79 2.37 0.72
C PHE A 64 -14.32 2.48 -0.71
N ILE A 65 -13.41 2.35 -1.65
CA ILE A 65 -13.67 2.35 -3.08
C ILE A 65 -13.19 1.01 -3.68
N ASP A 66 -13.65 0.66 -4.85
CA ASP A 66 -13.09 -0.46 -5.61
C ASP A 66 -11.57 -0.33 -5.76
N ILE A 67 -10.87 -1.43 -5.73
CA ILE A 67 -9.40 -1.49 -5.75
C ILE A 67 -8.76 -0.75 -6.92
N GLU A 68 -9.43 -0.67 -8.07
CA GLU A 68 -8.95 0.10 -9.23
C GLU A 68 -9.19 1.61 -9.08
N GLY A 69 -10.07 2.03 -8.15
CA GLY A 69 -10.26 3.42 -7.74
C GLY A 69 -11.37 4.18 -8.48
N TYR A 70 -12.26 3.53 -9.19
CA TYR A 70 -13.31 4.20 -9.97
C TYR A 70 -14.74 3.67 -9.79
N LYS A 71 -14.93 2.48 -9.23
CA LYS A 71 -16.26 1.92 -8.96
C LYS A 71 -16.63 2.13 -7.49
N ILE A 72 -17.88 2.46 -7.25
CA ILE A 72 -18.42 2.57 -5.89
C ILE A 72 -18.85 1.17 -5.44
N PRO A 73 -18.39 0.68 -4.27
CA PRO A 73 -18.85 -0.56 -3.66
C PRO A 73 -20.36 -0.58 -3.44
N SER A 74 -20.97 -1.76 -3.57
CA SER A 74 -22.38 -1.96 -3.24
C SER A 74 -22.65 -1.87 -1.74
N GLN A 75 -21.65 -2.18 -0.93
CA GLN A 75 -21.70 -2.17 0.54
C GLN A 75 -20.65 -1.20 1.08
N LYS A 76 -21.06 -0.37 2.02
CA LYS A 76 -20.19 0.64 2.63
C LYS A 76 -19.21 0.02 3.61
N THR A 77 -17.98 0.49 3.61
CA THR A 77 -16.95 0.15 4.59
C THR A 77 -16.13 1.39 4.92
N ASN A 78 -15.80 1.58 6.18
CA ASN A 78 -14.82 2.57 6.61
C ASN A 78 -14.09 2.10 7.86
N ALA A 79 -12.96 2.72 8.15
CA ALA A 79 -12.13 2.37 9.29
C ALA A 79 -11.67 3.62 10.03
N LYS A 80 -11.24 3.46 11.27
CA LYS A 80 -10.57 4.50 12.05
C LYS A 80 -9.46 3.88 12.90
N MET A 81 -8.50 4.69 13.28
CA MET A 81 -7.31 4.24 13.99
C MET A 81 -6.98 5.13 15.17
N LEU A 82 -6.39 4.52 16.20
CA LEU A 82 -5.75 5.15 17.32
C LEU A 82 -4.42 4.46 17.61
N TRP A 83 -3.57 5.03 18.44
CA TRP A 83 -2.37 4.38 18.91
C TRP A 83 -2.04 4.75 20.35
N ASP A 84 -1.21 3.94 21.00
CA ASP A 84 -0.55 4.25 22.27
C ASP A 84 0.90 3.73 22.26
N GLU A 85 1.56 3.63 23.39
CA GLU A 85 2.93 3.14 23.48
C GLU A 85 3.11 1.67 23.13
N LYS A 86 2.02 0.89 23.07
CA LYS A 86 2.04 -0.57 22.89
C LYS A 86 1.37 -1.02 21.61
N TYR A 87 0.28 -0.37 21.23
CA TYR A 87 -0.61 -0.85 20.19
C TYR A 87 -0.93 0.22 19.14
N LEU A 88 -1.07 -0.23 17.90
CA LEU A 88 -1.92 0.42 16.90
C LEU A 88 -3.29 -0.23 17.03
N TYR A 89 -4.31 0.59 17.26
CA TYR A 89 -5.71 0.17 17.30
C TYR A 89 -6.37 0.46 15.96
N VAL A 90 -7.07 -0.52 15.42
CA VAL A 90 -7.86 -0.40 14.19
C VAL A 90 -9.29 -0.80 14.50
N TYR A 91 -10.23 0.03 14.09
CA TYR A 91 -11.64 -0.29 14.10
C TYR A 91 -12.20 -0.12 12.70
N ALA A 92 -12.88 -1.14 12.18
CA ALA A 92 -13.56 -1.10 10.90
C ALA A 92 -15.05 -1.40 11.06
N LYS A 93 -15.88 -0.75 10.24
CA LYS A 93 -17.32 -0.99 10.15
C LYS A 93 -17.66 -1.38 8.72
N LEU A 94 -18.22 -2.58 8.55
CA LEU A 94 -18.55 -3.18 7.28
C LEU A 94 -20.07 -3.37 7.22
N PHE A 95 -20.75 -2.54 6.43
CA PHE A 95 -22.18 -2.73 6.17
C PHE A 95 -22.37 -3.95 5.28
N GLU A 96 -23.31 -4.82 5.64
CA GLU A 96 -23.48 -6.10 4.96
C GLU A 96 -24.90 -6.64 5.20
N ASP A 97 -25.63 -6.88 4.11
CA ASP A 97 -27.03 -7.35 4.18
C ASP A 97 -27.13 -8.83 4.59
N HIS A 98 -26.05 -9.59 4.41
CA HIS A 98 -25.95 -11.01 4.77
C HIS A 98 -24.57 -11.30 5.33
N ILE A 99 -24.47 -11.40 6.64
CA ILE A 99 -23.21 -11.70 7.34
C ILE A 99 -23.01 -13.20 7.44
N TRP A 100 -21.99 -13.71 6.77
CA TRP A 100 -21.71 -15.13 6.73
C TRP A 100 -20.22 -15.47 6.74
N GLY A 101 -19.90 -16.69 7.14
CA GLY A 101 -18.57 -17.26 7.10
C GLY A 101 -18.60 -18.72 7.52
N ASP A 102 -17.65 -19.51 7.06
CA ASP A 102 -17.51 -20.93 7.37
C ASP A 102 -16.08 -21.36 7.72
N ILE A 103 -15.10 -20.47 7.55
CA ILE A 103 -13.70 -20.72 7.90
C ILE A 103 -13.48 -20.42 9.38
N THR A 104 -13.14 -21.45 10.13
CA THR A 104 -13.00 -21.41 11.61
C THR A 104 -11.60 -21.73 12.11
N GLN A 105 -10.68 -22.19 11.25
CA GLN A 105 -9.32 -22.49 11.63
C GLN A 105 -8.42 -21.28 11.34
N ARG A 106 -7.64 -20.85 12.34
CA ARG A 106 -6.59 -19.86 12.16
C ARG A 106 -5.60 -20.30 11.08
N ASP A 107 -5.10 -19.35 10.32
CA ASP A 107 -4.11 -19.52 9.25
C ASP A 107 -4.62 -20.33 8.03
N GLU A 108 -5.92 -20.53 7.90
CA GLU A 108 -6.55 -20.90 6.64
C GLU A 108 -6.72 -19.67 5.74
N VAL A 109 -7.00 -19.88 4.46
CA VAL A 109 -7.19 -18.84 3.46
C VAL A 109 -8.50 -18.08 3.73
N ILE A 110 -8.44 -17.03 4.54
CA ILE A 110 -9.59 -16.31 5.07
C ILE A 110 -10.36 -15.57 3.98
N TYR A 111 -9.70 -15.01 2.98
CA TYR A 111 -10.37 -14.29 1.88
C TYR A 111 -11.30 -15.16 1.02
N TYR A 112 -11.45 -16.45 1.31
CA TYR A 112 -12.53 -17.25 0.74
C TYR A 112 -13.88 -17.01 1.42
N ASN A 113 -13.90 -16.31 2.57
CA ASN A 113 -15.10 -15.67 3.12
C ASN A 113 -15.10 -14.17 2.78
N ASN A 114 -16.19 -13.48 3.09
CA ASN A 114 -16.12 -12.02 3.24
C ASN A 114 -15.24 -11.71 4.45
N ASP A 115 -14.29 -10.79 4.28
CA ASP A 115 -13.32 -10.49 5.31
C ASP A 115 -12.92 -9.02 5.36
N PHE A 116 -12.09 -8.69 6.33
CA PHE A 116 -11.40 -7.41 6.45
C PHE A 116 -9.91 -7.66 6.55
N GLU A 117 -9.14 -6.96 5.73
CA GLU A 117 -7.70 -7.12 5.62
C GLU A 117 -6.96 -5.85 6.00
N ILE A 118 -5.82 -5.99 6.67
CA ILE A 118 -4.88 -4.92 7.01
C ILE A 118 -3.53 -5.23 6.42
N PHE A 119 -3.03 -4.35 5.57
CA PHE A 119 -1.67 -4.38 5.01
C PHE A 119 -0.85 -3.31 5.69
N ILE A 120 0.28 -3.67 6.33
CA ILE A 120 1.08 -2.75 7.14
C ILE A 120 2.57 -2.88 6.90
N ASN A 121 3.24 -1.73 6.73
CA ASN A 121 4.68 -1.67 6.49
C ASN A 121 5.31 -0.48 7.26
N PRO A 122 6.18 -0.74 8.24
CA PRO A 122 6.84 0.29 9.02
C PRO A 122 8.07 0.91 8.32
N ASN A 123 8.33 0.53 7.06
CA ASN A 123 9.51 0.97 6.31
C ASN A 123 9.19 2.10 5.33
N ASP A 124 10.22 2.83 4.96
CA ASP A 124 10.23 3.84 3.88
C ASP A 124 10.33 3.22 2.47
N HIS A 125 10.29 1.90 2.35
CA HIS A 125 10.36 1.14 1.11
C HIS A 125 9.29 0.03 1.09
N VAL A 126 9.14 -0.66 -0.05
CA VAL A 126 8.06 -1.63 -0.31
C VAL A 126 8.33 -3.06 0.18
N PHE A 127 9.39 -3.30 0.95
CA PHE A 127 9.79 -4.62 1.42
C PHE A 127 9.45 -4.83 2.89
N ASN A 128 9.34 -6.09 3.31
CA ASN A 128 9.09 -6.53 4.67
C ASN A 128 7.81 -5.91 5.24
N TYR A 129 6.69 -6.43 4.83
CA TYR A 129 5.37 -5.99 5.30
C TYR A 129 4.54 -7.15 5.82
N GLY A 130 3.64 -6.85 6.74
CA GLY A 130 2.67 -7.78 7.28
C GLY A 130 1.30 -7.61 6.64
N GLU A 131 0.54 -8.68 6.65
CA GLU A 131 -0.86 -8.75 6.26
C GLU A 131 -1.64 -9.48 7.35
N ILE A 132 -2.84 -9.02 7.65
CA ILE A 132 -3.75 -9.60 8.63
C ILE A 132 -5.12 -9.67 7.96
N GLU A 133 -5.69 -10.86 7.90
CA GLU A 133 -7.07 -11.08 7.42
C GLU A 133 -7.94 -11.55 8.59
N ILE A 134 -9.21 -11.15 8.63
CA ILE A 134 -10.18 -11.59 9.62
C ILE A 134 -11.58 -11.64 9.02
N ASN A 135 -12.30 -12.75 9.24
CA ASN A 135 -13.70 -12.89 8.82
C ASN A 135 -14.68 -12.51 9.95
N ALA A 136 -15.97 -12.54 9.66
CA ALA A 136 -17.03 -12.23 10.61
C ALA A 136 -17.16 -13.25 11.77
N LEU A 137 -16.49 -14.41 11.68
CA LEU A 137 -16.38 -15.39 12.78
C LEU A 137 -15.26 -15.02 13.76
N GLY A 138 -14.42 -14.04 13.44
CA GLY A 138 -13.24 -13.70 14.22
C GLY A 138 -12.05 -14.64 13.95
N THR A 139 -12.09 -15.39 12.86
CA THR A 139 -10.96 -16.23 12.45
C THR A 139 -9.92 -15.36 11.77
N GLU A 140 -8.68 -15.47 12.23
CA GLU A 140 -7.55 -14.66 11.77
C GLU A 140 -6.57 -15.45 10.90
N TRP A 141 -5.95 -14.76 9.97
CA TRP A 141 -4.76 -15.20 9.25
C TRP A 141 -3.78 -14.04 9.18
N ASP A 142 -2.53 -14.25 9.62
CA ASP A 142 -1.48 -13.26 9.50
C ASP A 142 -0.29 -13.85 8.74
N LEU A 143 0.28 -13.04 7.86
CA LEU A 143 1.39 -13.45 7.01
C LEU A 143 2.39 -12.34 6.76
N LEU A 144 3.63 -12.75 6.48
CA LEU A 144 4.74 -11.87 6.19
C LEU A 144 5.15 -12.01 4.73
N LEU A 145 5.35 -10.88 4.06
CA LEU A 145 6.00 -10.82 2.75
C LEU A 145 7.30 -10.02 2.84
N THR A 146 8.42 -10.68 2.52
CA THR A 146 9.73 -10.00 2.45
C THR A 146 9.81 -9.03 1.28
N LYS A 147 9.01 -9.23 0.23
CA LYS A 147 8.85 -8.35 -0.94
C LYS A 147 7.55 -8.66 -1.66
N PRO A 148 7.02 -7.71 -2.47
CA PRO A 148 5.83 -7.93 -3.28
C PRO A 148 5.96 -9.14 -4.23
N TYR A 149 4.86 -9.85 -4.49
CA TYR A 149 4.84 -11.01 -5.39
C TYR A 149 5.40 -10.69 -6.78
N ARG A 150 5.10 -9.52 -7.35
CA ARG A 150 5.63 -9.07 -8.65
C ARG A 150 7.16 -8.92 -8.69
N LEU A 151 7.81 -8.80 -7.54
CA LEU A 151 9.27 -8.79 -7.37
C LEU A 151 9.81 -10.15 -6.92
N GLY A 152 9.00 -11.21 -7.03
CA GLY A 152 9.35 -12.58 -6.67
C GLY A 152 9.24 -12.87 -5.15
N GLY A 153 8.43 -12.11 -4.42
CA GLY A 153 8.07 -12.40 -3.04
C GLY A 153 7.22 -13.65 -2.89
N LYS A 154 7.23 -14.18 -1.68
CA LYS A 154 6.37 -15.29 -1.26
C LYS A 154 5.84 -14.95 0.13
N ALA A 155 4.60 -15.31 0.39
CA ALA A 155 4.03 -15.23 1.73
C ALA A 155 4.65 -16.26 2.65
N ASP A 156 4.95 -15.86 3.86
CA ASP A 156 5.30 -16.72 4.98
C ASP A 156 4.10 -16.76 5.94
N SER A 157 3.31 -17.82 5.84
CA SER A 157 2.13 -18.07 6.70
C SER A 157 2.51 -18.63 8.07
N SER A 158 3.80 -18.88 8.33
CA SER A 158 4.27 -19.30 9.67
C SER A 158 4.56 -18.11 10.58
N TRP A 159 4.56 -16.90 10.03
CA TRP A 159 4.71 -15.68 10.80
C TRP A 159 3.45 -15.38 11.60
N ASN A 160 3.63 -15.01 12.86
CA ASN A 160 2.53 -14.68 13.74
C ASN A 160 2.81 -13.36 14.48
N ILE A 161 1.79 -12.53 14.59
CA ILE A 161 1.82 -11.31 15.40
C ILE A 161 1.50 -11.68 16.84
N ASN A 162 2.53 -11.88 17.64
CA ASN A 162 2.36 -12.27 19.03
C ASN A 162 1.66 -11.17 19.84
N GLY A 163 0.55 -11.54 20.50
CA GLY A 163 -0.24 -10.61 21.29
C GLY A 163 -1.21 -9.72 20.49
N LEU A 164 -1.45 -10.04 19.22
CA LEU A 164 -2.59 -9.52 18.47
C LEU A 164 -3.88 -9.79 19.25
N LYS A 165 -4.75 -8.81 19.34
CA LYS A 165 -6.08 -8.95 19.91
C LYS A 165 -7.09 -8.48 18.88
N SER A 166 -8.18 -9.23 18.74
CA SER A 166 -9.29 -8.88 17.87
C SER A 166 -10.63 -9.18 18.54
N ALA A 167 -11.63 -8.45 18.13
CA ALA A 167 -13.01 -8.74 18.48
C ALA A 167 -13.94 -8.36 17.32
N ILE A 168 -15.01 -9.13 17.18
CA ILE A 168 -16.07 -8.90 16.21
C ILE A 168 -17.35 -8.58 16.94
N HIS A 169 -18.08 -7.58 16.47
CA HIS A 169 -19.46 -7.34 16.86
C HIS A 169 -20.35 -7.41 15.62
N ILE A 170 -21.52 -8.04 15.73
CA ILE A 170 -22.49 -8.21 14.65
C ILE A 170 -23.79 -7.51 15.04
N ASP A 171 -24.22 -6.57 14.19
CA ASP A 171 -25.57 -5.97 14.24
C ASP A 171 -26.41 -6.68 13.18
N GLY A 172 -26.95 -7.84 13.58
CA GLY A 172 -27.65 -8.81 12.75
C GLY A 172 -27.48 -10.23 13.27
N THR A 173 -27.53 -11.20 12.40
CA THR A 173 -27.38 -12.64 12.71
C THR A 173 -26.39 -13.33 11.78
N LEU A 174 -25.40 -13.98 12.34
CA LEU A 174 -24.39 -14.71 11.58
C LEU A 174 -24.97 -15.99 10.97
N ASN A 175 -24.79 -16.15 9.65
CA ASN A 175 -25.19 -17.36 8.91
C ASN A 175 -26.72 -17.64 8.91
N ASP A 176 -27.56 -16.64 9.13
CA ASP A 176 -29.00 -16.77 8.94
C ASP A 176 -29.44 -16.20 7.59
N SER A 177 -29.91 -17.04 6.69
CA SER A 177 -30.35 -16.63 5.36
C SER A 177 -31.78 -16.11 5.28
N ASN A 178 -32.48 -16.03 6.41
CA ASN A 178 -33.90 -15.64 6.48
C ASN A 178 -34.12 -14.20 6.87
N ASP A 179 -33.08 -13.48 7.26
CA ASP A 179 -33.15 -12.07 7.65
C ASP A 179 -32.20 -11.19 6.82
N ILE A 180 -32.18 -9.93 7.14
CA ILE A 180 -31.31 -8.93 6.55
C ILE A 180 -30.52 -8.28 7.68
N ASP A 181 -29.23 -8.33 7.59
CA ASP A 181 -28.30 -7.76 8.55
C ASP A 181 -28.05 -6.27 8.30
N ASN A 182 -27.42 -5.60 9.26
CA ASN A 182 -27.05 -4.21 9.13
C ASN A 182 -25.55 -4.04 8.86
N TYR A 183 -24.71 -4.59 9.76
CA TYR A 183 -23.24 -4.47 9.65
C TYR A 183 -22.55 -5.43 10.64
N TRP A 184 -21.31 -5.65 10.40
CA TRP A 184 -20.38 -6.17 11.40
C TRP A 184 -19.19 -5.23 11.58
N THR A 185 -18.47 -5.38 12.67
CA THR A 185 -17.34 -4.56 13.01
C THR A 185 -16.15 -5.42 13.41
N VAL A 186 -14.97 -4.90 13.13
CA VAL A 186 -13.70 -5.46 13.57
C VAL A 186 -13.03 -4.43 14.47
N GLU A 187 -12.58 -4.84 15.63
CA GLU A 187 -11.71 -4.05 16.49
C GLU A 187 -10.45 -4.82 16.80
N MET A 188 -9.29 -4.22 16.55
CA MET A 188 -7.99 -4.87 16.72
C MET A 188 -7.04 -4.01 17.53
N ALA A 189 -6.20 -4.66 18.35
CA ALA A 189 -5.00 -4.07 18.94
C ALA A 189 -3.77 -4.81 18.41
N ILE A 190 -3.03 -4.14 17.52
CA ILE A 190 -1.85 -4.67 16.85
C ILE A 190 -0.61 -4.23 17.63
N PRO A 191 0.18 -5.14 18.23
CA PRO A 191 1.36 -4.78 19.00
C PRO A 191 2.41 -4.08 18.13
N LEU A 192 2.73 -2.82 18.46
CA LEU A 192 3.72 -2.04 17.72
C LEU A 192 5.09 -2.71 17.71
N GLU A 193 5.47 -3.40 18.81
CA GLU A 193 6.74 -4.10 18.90
C GLU A 193 6.89 -5.26 17.91
N GLU A 194 5.78 -5.89 17.50
CA GLU A 194 5.82 -6.94 16.48
C GLU A 194 6.00 -6.35 15.08
N ILE A 195 5.32 -5.23 14.79
CA ILE A 195 5.41 -4.57 13.49
C ILE A 195 6.78 -3.91 13.27
N ILE A 196 7.37 -3.28 14.28
CA ILE A 196 8.70 -2.67 14.14
C ILE A 196 9.81 -3.70 13.86
N LYS A 197 9.63 -5.00 14.20
CA LYS A 197 10.55 -6.08 13.82
C LYS A 197 10.68 -6.24 12.31
N LEU A 198 9.69 -5.84 11.54
CA LEU A 198 9.72 -5.85 10.07
C LEU A 198 10.70 -4.80 9.52
N SER A 199 11.10 -3.83 10.33
CA SER A 199 12.09 -2.81 9.97
C SER A 199 13.46 -3.14 10.53
N LYS A 200 14.50 -2.97 9.69
CA LYS A 200 15.88 -3.06 10.16
C LYS A 200 16.23 -2.05 11.25
N LYS A 201 15.55 -0.90 11.25
CA LYS A 201 15.76 0.18 12.23
C LYS A 201 15.25 -0.21 13.62
N GLN A 202 14.23 -1.07 13.71
CA GLN A 202 13.56 -1.52 14.96
C GLN A 202 13.35 -0.39 15.97
N LYS A 203 13.09 0.81 15.49
CA LYS A 203 12.90 2.01 16.28
C LYS A 203 11.50 2.01 16.89
N ARG A 204 11.40 2.29 18.19
CA ARG A 204 10.09 2.52 18.84
C ARG A 204 9.35 3.66 18.15
N VAL A 205 8.04 3.47 17.97
CA VAL A 205 7.16 4.48 17.34
C VAL A 205 7.13 5.75 18.16
N SER A 206 7.20 6.87 17.46
CA SER A 206 7.14 8.22 18.02
C SER A 206 6.28 9.13 17.14
N VAL A 207 5.88 10.28 17.70
CA VAL A 207 5.20 11.33 16.94
C VAL A 207 5.99 11.70 15.70
N SER A 208 5.30 11.91 14.59
CA SER A 208 5.81 12.17 13.25
C SER A 208 6.43 10.98 12.53
N ASP A 209 6.46 9.78 13.12
CA ASP A 209 6.79 8.58 12.36
C ASP A 209 5.71 8.31 11.32
N VAL A 210 6.15 7.80 10.16
CA VAL A 210 5.28 7.52 9.01
C VAL A 210 5.42 6.06 8.63
N TRP A 211 4.31 5.34 8.59
CA TRP A 211 4.22 3.99 8.07
C TRP A 211 3.34 3.95 6.83
N ARG A 212 3.37 2.86 6.10
CA ARG A 212 2.39 2.56 5.05
C ARG A 212 1.35 1.61 5.60
N ILE A 213 0.09 1.90 5.35
CA ILE A 213 -1.03 1.03 5.74
C ILE A 213 -2.10 1.08 4.66
N ASN A 214 -2.75 -0.04 4.40
CA ASN A 214 -3.99 -0.06 3.65
C ASN A 214 -4.95 -1.06 4.23
N PHE A 215 -6.20 -0.90 3.88
CA PHE A 215 -7.28 -1.80 4.23
C PHE A 215 -7.94 -2.31 2.97
N SER A 216 -8.32 -3.56 2.98
CA SER A 216 -9.18 -4.18 1.98
C SER A 216 -10.36 -4.85 2.68
N ARG A 217 -11.47 -4.91 1.98
CA ARG A 217 -12.58 -5.82 2.25
C ARG A 217 -12.71 -6.72 1.05
N VAL A 218 -12.53 -8.02 1.23
CA VAL A 218 -12.96 -9.00 0.24
C VAL A 218 -14.45 -9.23 0.41
N ASN A 219 -15.18 -9.21 -0.69
CA ASN A 219 -16.60 -9.46 -0.70
C ASN A 219 -16.97 -10.38 -1.87
N TRP A 220 -17.79 -11.38 -1.61
CA TRP A 220 -18.21 -12.36 -2.60
C TRP A 220 -19.70 -12.24 -2.91
N ASP A 221 -20.05 -12.40 -4.19
CA ASP A 221 -21.40 -12.80 -4.52
C ASP A 221 -21.62 -14.22 -3.99
N PHE A 222 -22.81 -14.50 -3.48
CA PHE A 222 -23.14 -15.76 -2.86
C PHE A 222 -24.44 -16.37 -3.40
N ASP A 223 -24.57 -17.67 -3.22
CA ASP A 223 -25.81 -18.42 -3.38
C ASP A 223 -26.24 -18.99 -2.01
N ILE A 224 -27.55 -19.12 -1.81
CA ILE A 224 -28.12 -19.79 -0.63
C ILE A 224 -28.64 -21.13 -1.07
N ILE A 225 -28.00 -22.20 -0.60
CA ILE A 225 -28.35 -23.59 -0.93
C ILE A 225 -28.74 -24.34 0.36
N ASN A 226 -30.00 -24.77 0.47
CA ASN A 226 -30.50 -25.40 1.69
C ASN A 226 -30.26 -24.58 2.98
N GLY A 227 -30.43 -23.26 2.90
CA GLY A 227 -30.21 -22.31 4.01
C GLY A 227 -28.75 -22.05 4.36
N LYS A 228 -27.79 -22.47 3.54
CA LYS A 228 -26.36 -22.22 3.74
C LYS A 228 -25.83 -21.34 2.65
N TYR A 229 -24.97 -20.40 3.03
CA TYR A 229 -24.25 -19.55 2.12
C TYR A 229 -23.11 -20.30 1.43
N SER A 230 -22.84 -19.96 0.19
CA SER A 230 -21.68 -20.40 -0.57
C SER A 230 -21.31 -19.36 -1.58
N ARG A 231 -20.02 -19.21 -1.90
CA ARG A 231 -19.57 -18.32 -2.97
C ARG A 231 -20.24 -18.68 -4.29
N LYS A 232 -20.76 -17.70 -4.99
CA LYS A 232 -21.52 -17.88 -6.23
C LYS A 232 -20.66 -18.44 -7.34
N LYS A 233 -21.25 -19.35 -8.12
CA LYS A 233 -20.62 -19.95 -9.30
C LYS A 233 -21.41 -19.66 -10.57
N GLU A 234 -20.68 -19.45 -11.65
CA GLU A 234 -21.19 -19.50 -13.01
C GLU A 234 -20.37 -20.51 -13.83
N ASN A 235 -21.03 -21.43 -14.55
CA ASN A 235 -20.37 -22.48 -15.32
C ASN A 235 -19.30 -23.26 -14.50
N ASP A 236 -19.65 -23.65 -13.28
CA ASP A 236 -18.81 -24.37 -12.31
C ASP A 236 -17.55 -23.62 -11.85
N LYS A 237 -17.41 -22.34 -12.14
CA LYS A 237 -16.33 -21.49 -11.66
C LYS A 237 -16.86 -20.44 -10.70
N TYR A 238 -16.14 -20.21 -9.60
CA TYR A 238 -16.44 -19.07 -8.71
C TYR A 238 -16.38 -17.76 -9.48
N LEU A 239 -17.34 -16.87 -9.24
CA LEU A 239 -17.20 -15.49 -9.64
C LEU A 239 -15.99 -14.86 -8.93
N PRO A 240 -15.33 -13.88 -9.54
CA PRO A 240 -14.26 -13.19 -8.85
C PRO A 240 -14.80 -12.42 -7.63
N GLU A 241 -13.98 -12.33 -6.61
CA GLU A 241 -14.23 -11.47 -5.45
C GLU A 241 -14.21 -9.99 -5.82
N TYR A 242 -14.91 -9.20 -5.03
CA TYR A 242 -14.72 -7.76 -4.98
C TYR A 242 -13.65 -7.43 -3.96
N ASN A 243 -12.75 -6.51 -4.31
CA ASN A 243 -11.76 -5.94 -3.39
C ASN A 243 -12.09 -4.46 -3.23
N TRP A 244 -12.58 -4.07 -2.05
CA TRP A 244 -12.88 -2.68 -1.73
C TRP A 244 -11.88 -2.15 -0.72
N VAL A 245 -11.21 -1.06 -1.07
CA VAL A 245 -10.02 -0.60 -0.37
C VAL A 245 -10.13 0.84 0.11
N TRP A 246 -9.38 1.16 1.16
CA TRP A 246 -9.27 2.55 1.59
C TRP A 246 -8.47 3.40 0.60
N SER A 247 -7.22 3.02 0.28
CA SER A 247 -6.38 3.71 -0.70
C SER A 247 -6.33 2.90 -1.99
N PRO A 248 -6.81 3.44 -3.14
CA PRO A 248 -6.89 2.69 -4.41
C PRO A 248 -5.51 2.22 -4.89
N GLN A 249 -5.47 1.04 -5.47
CA GLN A 249 -4.25 0.45 -6.01
C GLN A 249 -4.07 0.70 -7.51
N GLY A 250 -5.15 1.10 -8.21
CA GLY A 250 -5.18 1.29 -9.66
C GLY A 250 -5.12 -0.01 -10.47
N LYS A 251 -5.11 -1.16 -9.81
CA LYS A 251 -5.11 -2.52 -10.38
C LYS A 251 -5.70 -3.49 -9.36
N ILE A 252 -6.21 -4.62 -9.84
CA ILE A 252 -6.66 -5.73 -8.98
C ILE A 252 -5.42 -6.44 -8.40
N ASN A 253 -4.81 -5.82 -7.40
CA ASN A 253 -3.66 -6.36 -6.66
C ASN A 253 -3.40 -5.53 -5.40
N MET A 254 -3.58 -6.13 -4.22
CA MET A 254 -3.28 -5.46 -2.95
C MET A 254 -1.78 -5.34 -2.66
N HIS A 255 -0.94 -6.19 -3.27
CA HIS A 255 0.50 -6.22 -3.04
C HIS A 255 1.28 -5.19 -3.88
N ILE A 256 0.80 -3.94 -3.86
CA ILE A 256 1.48 -2.76 -4.40
C ILE A 256 1.72 -1.77 -3.26
N PRO A 257 2.67 -2.06 -2.33
CA PRO A 257 2.84 -1.28 -1.10
C PRO A 257 3.09 0.21 -1.31
N GLU A 258 3.64 0.59 -2.46
CA GLU A 258 3.80 2.01 -2.79
C GLU A 258 2.49 2.76 -2.97
N ASN A 259 1.37 2.09 -3.26
CA ASN A 259 0.04 2.70 -3.40
C ASN A 259 -0.81 2.61 -2.12
N TRP A 260 -0.29 1.97 -1.05
CA TRP A 260 -0.96 1.99 0.24
C TRP A 260 -0.94 3.39 0.84
N GLY A 261 -1.94 3.68 1.66
CA GLY A 261 -2.01 4.95 2.37
C GLY A 261 -0.85 5.16 3.33
N TYR A 262 -0.67 6.40 3.76
CA TYR A 262 0.29 6.78 4.77
C TYR A 262 -0.39 6.94 6.11
N LEU A 263 0.16 6.30 7.14
CA LEU A 263 -0.20 6.42 8.53
C LEU A 263 0.82 7.32 9.23
N ILE A 264 0.38 8.47 9.72
CA ILE A 264 1.25 9.42 10.42
C ILE A 264 0.88 9.40 11.90
N PHE A 265 1.83 9.05 12.75
CA PHE A 265 1.63 8.99 14.19
C PHE A 265 1.68 10.39 14.80
N ASN A 266 0.58 10.84 15.39
CA ASN A 266 0.44 12.20 15.93
C ASN A 266 -0.20 12.24 17.30
N ASP A 267 0.04 13.34 18.01
CA ASP A 267 -0.68 13.71 19.22
C ASP A 267 -1.80 14.73 18.92
N TYR A 268 -1.71 15.43 17.78
CA TYR A 268 -2.62 16.50 17.34
C TYR A 268 -2.73 16.54 15.79
N GLU A 269 -3.66 17.30 15.27
CA GLU A 269 -3.76 17.51 13.82
C GLU A 269 -2.56 18.27 13.27
N ILE A 270 -1.88 17.71 12.25
CA ILE A 270 -0.76 18.32 11.56
C ILE A 270 -1.20 18.73 10.15
N ASP A 271 -0.70 19.86 9.69
CA ASP A 271 -0.79 20.25 8.28
C ASP A 271 0.16 19.36 7.45
N ASN A 272 -0.40 18.55 6.57
CA ASN A 272 0.35 17.61 5.72
C ASN A 272 0.89 18.25 4.44
N HIS A 273 0.97 19.58 4.34
CA HIS A 273 1.31 20.24 3.07
C HIS A 273 2.72 19.90 2.58
N SER A 274 3.72 19.85 3.47
CA SER A 274 5.10 19.47 3.12
C SER A 274 5.18 18.01 2.65
N LEU A 275 4.49 17.10 3.34
CA LEU A 275 4.47 15.69 2.96
C LEU A 275 3.87 15.49 1.56
N LYS A 276 2.77 16.18 1.23
CA LYS A 276 2.11 16.07 -0.09
C LYS A 276 3.05 16.45 -1.24
N THR A 277 3.95 17.40 -1.04
CA THR A 277 4.90 17.85 -2.08
C THR A 277 5.89 16.75 -2.43
N ASP A 278 6.41 16.04 -1.44
CA ASP A 278 7.37 14.94 -1.66
C ASP A 278 6.70 13.72 -2.29
N LEU A 279 5.43 13.45 -1.96
CA LEU A 279 4.70 12.32 -2.50
C LEU A 279 4.53 12.37 -4.03
N GLU A 280 4.39 13.55 -4.61
CA GLU A 280 4.28 13.69 -6.07
C GLU A 280 5.55 13.19 -6.79
N LEU A 281 6.75 13.50 -6.27
CA LEU A 281 8.01 12.99 -6.81
C LEU A 281 8.15 11.49 -6.63
N GLU A 282 7.91 11.01 -5.42
CA GLU A 282 8.03 9.60 -5.08
C GLU A 282 7.10 8.74 -5.94
N HIS A 283 5.82 9.13 -6.06
CA HIS A 283 4.84 8.36 -6.82
C HIS A 283 4.99 8.48 -8.34
N THR A 284 5.56 9.58 -8.83
CA THR A 284 6.01 9.66 -10.22
C THR A 284 7.13 8.66 -10.46
N LEU A 285 8.12 8.59 -9.58
CA LEU A 285 9.22 7.64 -9.68
C LEU A 285 8.73 6.19 -9.70
N TYR A 286 7.78 5.82 -8.81
CA TYR A 286 7.18 4.49 -8.83
C TYR A 286 6.40 4.21 -10.12
N ALA A 287 5.71 5.21 -10.68
CA ALA A 287 5.01 5.04 -11.95
C ALA A 287 6.00 4.78 -13.10
N VAL A 288 7.08 5.55 -13.21
CA VAL A 288 8.15 5.33 -14.20
C VAL A 288 8.80 3.96 -13.99
N PHE A 289 9.12 3.59 -12.75
CA PHE A 289 9.70 2.28 -12.42
C PHE A 289 8.80 1.13 -12.91
N ARG A 290 7.49 1.21 -12.69
CA ARG A 290 6.55 0.18 -13.15
C ARG A 290 6.57 0.05 -14.67
N GLU A 291 6.65 1.15 -15.40
CA GLU A 291 6.72 1.12 -16.86
C GLU A 291 8.05 0.55 -17.37
N VAL A 292 9.16 0.91 -16.76
CA VAL A 292 10.49 0.37 -17.10
C VAL A 292 10.60 -1.11 -16.71
N LYS A 293 10.08 -1.49 -15.55
CA LYS A 293 10.24 -2.87 -15.08
C LYS A 293 9.27 -3.85 -15.75
N PHE A 294 8.02 -3.44 -15.97
CA PHE A 294 6.92 -4.32 -16.35
C PHE A 294 6.08 -3.83 -17.52
N GLY A 295 6.17 -2.55 -17.88
CA GLY A 295 5.30 -1.88 -18.85
C GLY A 295 5.92 -1.67 -20.22
N TYR A 296 5.49 -0.60 -20.91
CA TYR A 296 5.88 -0.31 -22.29
C TYR A 296 7.34 0.11 -22.46
N LEU A 297 8.00 0.59 -21.38
CA LEU A 297 9.43 0.93 -21.38
C LEU A 297 10.34 -0.26 -21.03
N LYS A 298 9.79 -1.48 -20.92
CA LYS A 298 10.54 -2.67 -20.52
C LYS A 298 11.73 -2.99 -21.43
N TYR A 299 11.72 -2.55 -22.68
CA TYR A 299 12.82 -2.73 -23.61
C TYR A 299 14.13 -2.07 -23.14
N LEU A 300 14.06 -1.01 -22.33
CA LEU A 300 15.21 -0.33 -21.72
C LEU A 300 16.05 -1.26 -20.81
N ASN A 301 15.46 -2.34 -20.31
CA ASN A 301 16.21 -3.33 -19.50
C ASN A 301 17.28 -4.08 -20.31
N ASN A 302 17.15 -4.12 -21.62
CA ASN A 302 18.05 -4.84 -22.52
C ASN A 302 19.08 -3.92 -23.21
N GLU A 303 19.07 -2.64 -22.88
CA GLU A 303 20.05 -1.69 -23.41
C GLU A 303 21.46 -1.95 -22.86
N GLU A 304 22.46 -1.41 -23.52
CA GLU A 304 23.87 -1.52 -23.10
C GLU A 304 24.15 -0.69 -21.84
N GLU A 305 25.11 -1.14 -21.04
CA GLU A 305 25.58 -0.40 -19.87
C GLU A 305 26.00 1.02 -20.26
N GLY A 306 25.58 2.00 -19.48
CA GLY A 306 25.83 3.44 -19.74
C GLY A 306 24.77 4.10 -20.60
N THR A 307 23.80 3.36 -21.15
CA THR A 307 22.65 3.98 -21.85
C THR A 307 21.91 4.91 -20.90
N TYR A 308 21.81 6.17 -21.30
CA TYR A 308 21.12 7.22 -20.57
C TYR A 308 19.94 7.75 -21.38
N VAL A 309 18.79 7.82 -20.75
CA VAL A 309 17.54 8.32 -21.36
C VAL A 309 16.97 9.40 -20.50
N GLU A 310 16.76 10.58 -21.08
CA GLU A 310 15.95 11.63 -20.48
C GLU A 310 14.49 11.42 -20.89
N PHE A 311 13.62 11.39 -19.91
CA PHE A 311 12.19 11.42 -20.18
C PHE A 311 11.75 12.88 -20.36
N GLU A 312 10.84 13.12 -21.29
CA GLU A 312 10.24 14.44 -21.40
C GLU A 312 9.51 14.79 -20.11
N SER A 313 9.66 16.04 -19.69
CA SER A 313 9.07 16.49 -18.42
C SER A 313 7.55 16.47 -18.48
N GLU A 314 6.94 15.81 -17.52
CA GLU A 314 5.51 15.81 -17.31
C GLU A 314 5.08 16.88 -16.29
N LYS A 315 3.82 17.28 -16.39
CA LYS A 315 3.18 18.11 -15.36
C LYS A 315 2.25 17.21 -14.53
N ILE A 316 2.66 16.93 -13.30
CA ILE A 316 1.82 16.27 -12.31
C ILE A 316 1.31 17.33 -11.35
N ASN A 317 -0.01 17.49 -11.24
CA ASN A 317 -0.64 18.54 -10.44
C ASN A 317 -0.07 19.97 -10.70
N GLY A 318 0.25 20.25 -11.96
CA GLY A 318 0.79 21.55 -12.40
C GLY A 318 2.30 21.75 -12.19
N LYS A 319 2.98 20.80 -11.55
CA LYS A 319 4.44 20.85 -11.35
C LYS A 319 5.17 20.10 -12.46
N THR A 320 6.28 20.68 -12.95
CA THR A 320 7.14 20.01 -13.94
C THR A 320 8.10 19.08 -13.22
N ILE A 321 8.02 17.79 -13.55
CA ILE A 321 8.83 16.72 -12.99
C ILE A 321 9.76 16.17 -14.07
N PHE A 322 11.04 16.04 -13.75
CA PHE A 322 12.05 15.44 -14.61
C PHE A 322 12.36 14.03 -14.14
N SER A 323 12.45 13.11 -15.08
CA SER A 323 12.83 11.73 -14.80
C SER A 323 13.91 11.27 -15.77
N ASN A 324 14.85 10.47 -15.28
CA ASN A 324 15.96 9.95 -16.06
C ASN A 324 16.12 8.45 -15.79
N PHE A 325 16.53 7.72 -16.81
CA PHE A 325 16.93 6.32 -16.74
C PHE A 325 18.42 6.19 -17.03
N LEU A 326 19.12 5.41 -16.23
CA LEU A 326 20.51 5.01 -16.46
C LEU A 326 20.63 3.49 -16.38
N LYS A 327 21.09 2.87 -17.47
CA LYS A 327 21.45 1.46 -17.48
C LYS A 327 22.79 1.27 -16.76
N THR A 328 22.80 0.39 -15.74
CA THR A 328 23.99 0.05 -14.97
C THR A 328 24.40 -1.39 -15.25
N LYS A 329 25.62 -1.75 -14.85
CA LYS A 329 26.13 -3.13 -14.94
C LYS A 329 25.18 -4.15 -14.32
N ASP A 330 24.63 -3.84 -13.15
CA ASP A 330 23.79 -4.75 -12.39
C ASP A 330 22.29 -4.51 -12.60
N GLY A 331 21.91 -3.68 -13.61
CA GLY A 331 20.52 -3.40 -13.94
C GLY A 331 20.25 -1.98 -14.38
N PHE A 332 19.51 -1.21 -13.61
CA PHE A 332 19.22 0.19 -13.90
C PHE A 332 18.95 1.02 -12.63
N THR A 333 19.06 2.33 -12.81
CA THR A 333 18.58 3.33 -11.83
C THR A 333 17.67 4.32 -12.57
N ILE A 334 16.59 4.72 -11.92
CA ILE A 334 15.71 5.81 -12.36
C ILE A 334 15.78 6.90 -11.30
N SER A 335 15.89 8.16 -11.70
CA SER A 335 15.79 9.31 -10.80
C SER A 335 14.68 10.26 -11.21
N THR A 336 14.11 10.97 -10.25
CA THR A 336 13.03 11.93 -10.43
C THR A 336 13.23 13.14 -9.53
N ASN A 337 13.09 14.35 -10.09
CA ASN A 337 13.17 15.60 -9.34
C ASN A 337 12.24 16.68 -9.90
N PHE A 338 12.01 17.75 -9.12
CA PHE A 338 11.38 18.95 -9.64
C PHE A 338 12.41 19.85 -10.35
N LYS A 339 11.93 20.65 -11.29
CA LYS A 339 12.75 21.69 -11.90
C LYS A 339 13.30 22.63 -10.83
N MET A 340 14.63 22.76 -10.74
CA MET A 340 15.35 23.55 -9.71
C MET A 340 15.05 23.11 -8.26
N GLY A 341 14.65 21.84 -8.06
CA GLY A 341 14.46 21.27 -6.74
C GLY A 341 15.78 20.90 -6.08
N VAL A 342 15.76 20.87 -4.76
CA VAL A 342 16.89 20.42 -3.91
C VAL A 342 16.74 18.94 -3.51
N LEU A 343 15.69 18.26 -3.99
CA LEU A 343 15.34 16.93 -3.62
C LEU A 343 15.25 16.04 -4.87
N GLU A 344 15.93 14.92 -4.83
CA GLU A 344 15.87 13.86 -5.83
C GLU A 344 15.45 12.54 -5.17
N TYR A 345 14.54 11.84 -5.80
CA TYR A 345 14.27 10.44 -5.52
C TYR A 345 14.89 9.55 -6.59
N SER A 346 15.51 8.45 -6.20
CA SER A 346 16.02 7.43 -7.11
C SER A 346 15.54 6.05 -6.69
N ILE A 347 15.39 5.15 -7.69
CA ILE A 347 14.98 3.77 -7.49
C ILE A 347 15.84 2.86 -8.37
N ASP A 348 16.32 1.76 -7.82
CA ASP A 348 17.08 0.76 -8.56
C ASP A 348 16.18 -0.35 -9.12
N GLN A 349 16.74 -1.24 -9.91
CA GLN A 349 16.03 -2.38 -10.50
C GLN A 349 15.35 -3.30 -9.48
N SER A 350 15.79 -3.32 -8.23
CA SER A 350 15.17 -4.12 -7.16
C SER A 350 13.90 -3.49 -6.62
N GLY A 351 13.66 -2.20 -6.92
CA GLY A 351 12.57 -1.41 -6.37
C GLY A 351 12.93 -0.71 -5.05
N LEU A 352 14.22 -0.68 -4.70
CA LEU A 352 14.69 0.06 -3.52
C LEU A 352 14.80 1.54 -3.85
N ILE A 353 14.01 2.33 -3.15
CA ILE A 353 13.99 3.79 -3.28
C ILE A 353 15.04 4.43 -2.36
N LYS A 354 15.61 5.55 -2.82
CA LYS A 354 16.50 6.42 -2.03
C LYS A 354 16.07 7.87 -2.24
N ARG A 355 16.16 8.64 -1.17
CA ARG A 355 15.95 10.08 -1.16
C ARG A 355 17.30 10.77 -0.98
N ASN A 356 17.64 11.66 -1.89
CA ASN A 356 18.88 12.42 -1.87
C ASN A 356 18.55 13.92 -1.85
N GLU A 357 19.29 14.67 -1.03
CA GLU A 357 19.34 16.12 -1.16
C GLU A 357 20.41 16.46 -2.22
N ILE A 358 20.07 17.35 -3.17
CA ILE A 358 20.95 17.75 -4.29
C ILE A 358 21.76 18.97 -3.87
#